data_c4fe02d39c73f880e315e1b922f4f613
#
_entry.id   c4fe02d39c73f880e315e1b922f4f613
#
_cell.length_a   1.000
_cell.length_b   1.000
_cell.length_c   1.000
_cell.angle_alpha   90.00
_cell.angle_beta   90.00
_cell.angle_gamma   90.00
#
_symmetry.space_group_name_H-M   'P 1'
#
loop_
_entity.id
_entity.type
_entity.pdbx_description
1 polymer ?
#
loop_
_entity_poly.entity_id
_entity_poly.type
_entity_poly.pdbx_seq_one_letter_code
_entity_poly.pdbx_strand_id
1 'polypeptide(L)'
;MEDNKLFSEFPPVPTEKWEEVIMKDLKGADYDKKLVWHTIEGFNVKPYYRAEDLEGLEYLEANPGQKPYTRGNQCGGNEWEVRQDIRVKDPKEANRIALDAVERGATSLGLCAKQVTTAADMAALLKGIYINAVSINFMCSEDYLQLLKLYVEYAHEELPKFRVLTVNSNLLHNAGANIVQELGFGLAAANELVARLTDMGCKMEHVASRIMLNVGVGSTYFMEIAKIRAARLLWSKIVEQYKPECDCPYKLFINATTSEWNQSVYDPYVNMLRSTTETMSSAVAGADSISVLPFDNAYKEADDFGYRIARNQQLLLKEESYLEKIVDPAAGSYYIENLTNEIAKGAWAHFLKVEEAGGYCKALRAGMVQDEVAETARKRDLDIALRKTTILGTNQYPNLLEKMGDKVANGEKHCCCCEQGDEVKVLRPYRGAEAFEQLRLQTEKASHRPKVFLLTYGNLTMRKARAGFATNFFGVAGYEIIDNLGFATPEEGAKAALESGADVVVLCSSDDEYAELTQPVCDLLKGKVKSLVLAGFPKEMVETYKGYGIDEFIHVKTNALDCLTKFQKQLL
;
A
#
# COMPACT_ATOMS: atom_id res chain seq x y z
N MET A 1 49.99 -17.71 -17.05
CA MET A 1 49.56 -17.34 -15.68
C MET A 1 48.35 -18.17 -15.40
N GLU A 2 48.46 -19.15 -14.50
CA GLU A 2 47.30 -19.90 -14.05
C GLU A 2 46.35 -18.91 -13.36
N ASP A 3 45.12 -18.85 -13.85
CA ASP A 3 44.04 -18.10 -13.22
C ASP A 3 43.79 -18.71 -11.85
N ASN A 4 44.47 -18.25 -10.82
CA ASN A 4 44.18 -18.58 -9.45
C ASN A 4 42.83 -17.92 -9.10
N LYS A 5 41.72 -18.60 -9.39
CA LYS A 5 40.40 -18.19 -8.93
C LYS A 5 40.42 -18.18 -7.41
N LEU A 6 40.13 -17.03 -6.83
CA LEU A 6 39.94 -16.89 -5.38
C LEU A 6 38.91 -17.95 -4.91
N PHE A 7 39.16 -18.55 -3.76
CA PHE A 7 38.28 -19.55 -3.13
C PHE A 7 38.14 -20.88 -3.91
N SER A 8 39.11 -21.26 -4.76
CA SER A 8 39.09 -22.53 -5.51
C SER A 8 39.06 -23.77 -4.60
N GLU A 9 39.51 -23.65 -3.34
CA GLU A 9 39.42 -24.67 -2.31
C GLU A 9 37.99 -24.90 -1.76
N PHE A 10 37.04 -24.00 -2.04
CA PHE A 10 35.64 -24.13 -1.65
C PHE A 10 34.78 -24.41 -2.89
N PRO A 11 34.49 -25.67 -3.20
CA PRO A 11 33.67 -26.00 -4.36
C PRO A 11 32.24 -25.48 -4.20
N PRO A 12 31.57 -25.07 -5.29
CA PRO A 12 30.19 -24.65 -5.25
C PRO A 12 29.28 -25.74 -4.63
N VAL A 13 28.42 -25.34 -3.71
CA VAL A 13 27.43 -26.25 -3.12
C VAL A 13 26.19 -26.23 -4.02
N PRO A 14 25.73 -27.37 -4.58
CA PRO A 14 24.53 -27.41 -5.41
C PRO A 14 23.26 -27.20 -4.57
N THR A 15 22.17 -26.81 -5.24
CA THR A 15 20.89 -26.46 -4.58
C THR A 15 20.29 -27.65 -3.86
N GLU A 16 20.40 -28.85 -4.42
CA GLU A 16 19.89 -30.08 -3.80
C GLU A 16 20.50 -30.31 -2.41
N LYS A 17 21.78 -29.98 -2.26
CA LYS A 17 22.47 -30.11 -0.97
C LYS A 17 22.02 -29.06 0.05
N TRP A 18 21.66 -27.87 -0.39
CA TRP A 18 21.03 -26.85 0.45
C TRP A 18 19.65 -27.30 0.92
N GLU A 19 18.83 -27.82 0.01
CA GLU A 19 17.49 -28.28 0.31
C GLU A 19 17.48 -29.49 1.24
N GLU A 20 18.43 -30.43 1.09
CA GLU A 20 18.60 -31.54 2.03
C GLU A 20 18.84 -31.04 3.47
N VAL A 21 19.68 -30.02 3.66
CA VAL A 21 19.94 -29.44 4.97
C VAL A 21 18.71 -28.72 5.51
N ILE A 22 18.03 -27.93 4.67
CA ILE A 22 16.79 -27.23 5.04
C ILE A 22 15.71 -28.24 5.46
N MET A 23 15.51 -29.31 4.71
CA MET A 23 14.53 -30.37 5.04
C MET A 23 14.86 -31.05 6.37
N LYS A 24 16.14 -31.29 6.65
CA LYS A 24 16.59 -31.82 7.93
C LYS A 24 16.30 -30.88 9.08
N ASP A 25 16.55 -29.57 8.90
CA ASP A 25 16.32 -28.55 9.93
C ASP A 25 14.82 -28.30 10.17
N LEU A 26 13.99 -28.51 9.18
CA LEU A 26 12.52 -28.43 9.30
C LEU A 26 11.92 -29.55 10.15
N LYS A 27 12.68 -30.61 10.46
CA LYS A 27 12.25 -31.74 11.33
C LYS A 27 10.89 -32.34 10.95
N GLY A 28 10.63 -32.48 9.65
CA GLY A 28 9.39 -33.03 9.11
C GLY A 28 8.26 -32.01 8.91
N ALA A 29 8.51 -30.73 9.14
CA ALA A 29 7.57 -29.69 8.74
C ALA A 29 7.60 -29.50 7.23
N ASP A 30 6.44 -29.20 6.65
CA ASP A 30 6.26 -28.97 5.22
C ASP A 30 7.02 -27.70 4.79
N TYR A 31 7.89 -27.81 3.78
CA TYR A 31 8.71 -26.72 3.26
C TYR A 31 7.86 -25.58 2.71
N ASP A 32 6.88 -25.90 1.87
CA ASP A 32 6.05 -24.93 1.19
C ASP A 32 5.24 -24.08 2.21
N LYS A 33 4.61 -24.75 3.18
CA LYS A 33 3.83 -24.06 4.24
C LYS A 33 4.67 -23.24 5.20
N LYS A 34 5.95 -23.52 5.36
CA LYS A 34 6.80 -22.87 6.36
C LYS A 34 7.67 -21.77 5.78
N LEU A 35 8.16 -21.93 4.57
CA LEU A 35 9.19 -21.09 4.00
C LEU A 35 8.75 -20.35 2.73
N VAL A 36 7.79 -20.87 1.97
CA VAL A 36 7.31 -20.22 0.74
C VAL A 36 6.25 -19.19 1.08
N TRP A 37 6.42 -17.99 0.56
CA TRP A 37 5.43 -16.93 0.67
C TRP A 37 4.44 -17.00 -0.50
N HIS A 38 3.19 -17.38 -0.19
CA HIS A 38 2.07 -17.36 -1.13
C HIS A 38 1.52 -15.94 -1.21
N THR A 39 1.79 -15.26 -2.32
CA THR A 39 1.43 -13.85 -2.48
C THR A 39 0.00 -13.66 -2.94
N ILE A 40 -0.55 -12.48 -2.71
CA ILE A 40 -1.88 -12.10 -3.22
C ILE A 40 -1.86 -11.87 -4.73
N GLU A 41 -0.69 -11.69 -5.31
CA GLU A 41 -0.44 -11.54 -6.74
C GLU A 41 -0.65 -12.85 -7.53
N GLY A 42 -0.72 -13.99 -6.82
CA GLY A 42 -0.99 -15.31 -7.41
C GLY A 42 0.25 -16.11 -7.79
N PHE A 43 1.44 -15.65 -7.42
CA PHE A 43 2.69 -16.41 -7.53
C PHE A 43 3.34 -16.64 -6.18
N ASN A 44 4.25 -17.59 -6.12
CA ASN A 44 4.96 -17.99 -4.91
C ASN A 44 6.36 -17.38 -4.90
N VAL A 45 6.77 -16.87 -3.73
CA VAL A 45 8.11 -16.34 -3.50
C VAL A 45 8.90 -17.34 -2.65
N LYS A 46 10.03 -17.80 -3.20
CA LYS A 46 10.94 -18.72 -2.51
C LYS A 46 11.66 -18.00 -1.35
N PRO A 47 12.10 -18.73 -0.30
CA PRO A 47 12.86 -18.12 0.80
C PRO A 47 14.25 -17.65 0.37
N TYR A 48 14.80 -18.15 -0.74
CA TYR A 48 16.06 -17.74 -1.35
C TYR A 48 16.04 -17.99 -2.85
N TYR A 49 16.91 -17.31 -3.58
CA TYR A 49 17.16 -17.48 -5.01
C TYR A 49 18.65 -17.60 -5.27
N ARG A 50 19.02 -18.27 -6.36
CA ARG A 50 20.39 -18.55 -6.75
C ARG A 50 20.63 -18.19 -8.23
N ALA A 51 21.85 -18.35 -8.71
CA ALA A 51 22.23 -18.00 -10.09
C ALA A 51 21.40 -18.75 -11.15
N GLU A 52 21.05 -20.01 -10.89
CA GLU A 52 20.22 -20.83 -11.77
C GLU A 52 18.79 -20.29 -11.95
N ASP A 53 18.28 -19.57 -10.96
CA ASP A 53 16.95 -18.92 -11.04
C ASP A 53 16.93 -17.74 -12.04
N LEU A 54 18.08 -17.28 -12.54
CA LEU A 54 18.19 -16.26 -13.58
C LEU A 54 18.24 -16.84 -15.00
N GLU A 55 18.35 -18.14 -15.15
CA GLU A 55 18.45 -18.77 -16.47
C GLU A 55 17.18 -18.48 -17.30
N GLY A 56 17.39 -18.07 -18.55
CA GLY A 56 16.30 -17.75 -19.48
C GLY A 56 15.72 -16.34 -19.36
N LEU A 57 16.26 -15.47 -18.50
CA LEU A 57 15.87 -14.07 -18.42
C LEU A 57 16.67 -13.22 -19.41
N GLU A 58 16.17 -13.07 -20.64
CA GLU A 58 16.86 -12.42 -21.76
C GLU A 58 17.19 -10.94 -21.53
N TYR A 59 16.41 -10.22 -20.68
CA TYR A 59 16.60 -8.78 -20.46
C TYR A 59 17.77 -8.42 -19.52
N LEU A 60 18.42 -9.41 -18.91
CA LEU A 60 19.51 -9.17 -17.94
C LEU A 60 20.75 -8.54 -18.57
N GLU A 61 21.00 -8.79 -19.86
CA GLU A 61 22.17 -8.26 -20.56
C GLU A 61 22.02 -6.80 -20.99
N ALA A 62 20.79 -6.24 -20.93
CA ALA A 62 20.54 -4.87 -21.31
C ALA A 62 21.14 -3.88 -20.28
N ASN A 63 21.87 -2.89 -20.77
CA ASN A 63 22.37 -1.79 -19.93
C ASN A 63 21.27 -0.75 -19.63
N PRO A 64 21.45 0.09 -18.58
CA PRO A 64 20.58 1.24 -18.36
C PRO A 64 20.44 2.11 -19.61
N GLY A 65 19.23 2.58 -19.89
CA GLY A 65 18.94 3.38 -21.08
C GLY A 65 18.88 2.62 -22.41
N GLN A 66 18.98 1.28 -22.38
CA GLN A 66 18.85 0.41 -23.55
C GLN A 66 17.58 -0.45 -23.48
N LYS A 67 17.07 -0.85 -24.65
CA LYS A 67 15.93 -1.79 -24.73
C LYS A 67 16.23 -3.08 -23.97
N PRO A 68 15.26 -3.60 -23.23
CA PRO A 68 13.86 -3.20 -23.11
C PRO A 68 13.58 -2.14 -22.03
N TYR A 69 14.56 -1.37 -21.61
CA TYR A 69 14.53 -0.29 -20.62
C TYR A 69 14.16 -0.75 -19.18
N THR A 70 14.23 -2.02 -18.90
CA THR A 70 13.97 -2.61 -17.56
C THR A 70 14.77 -1.91 -16.47
N ARG A 71 16.00 -1.50 -16.79
CA ARG A 71 16.94 -0.83 -15.90
C ARG A 71 16.84 0.71 -15.89
N GLY A 72 15.76 1.27 -16.44
CA GLY A 72 15.50 2.71 -16.49
C GLY A 72 15.71 3.35 -17.86
N ASN A 73 15.16 4.54 -18.01
CA ASN A 73 15.18 5.30 -19.27
C ASN A 73 16.49 6.04 -19.55
N GLN A 74 17.34 6.18 -18.52
CA GLN A 74 18.59 6.97 -18.55
C GLN A 74 19.80 6.10 -18.23
N CYS A 75 20.98 6.51 -18.70
CA CYS A 75 22.25 5.81 -18.46
C CYS A 75 23.23 6.60 -17.58
N GLY A 76 23.03 7.89 -17.39
CA GLY A 76 24.00 8.79 -16.75
C GLY A 76 23.71 9.19 -15.30
N GLY A 77 22.61 8.72 -14.74
CA GLY A 77 22.17 9.05 -13.38
C GLY A 77 20.72 8.65 -13.17
N ASN A 78 20.27 8.73 -11.93
CA ASN A 78 18.91 8.37 -11.52
C ASN A 78 18.15 9.63 -11.06
N GLU A 79 18.19 10.68 -11.87
CA GLU A 79 17.51 11.94 -11.60
C GLU A 79 16.01 11.79 -11.79
N TRP A 80 15.23 11.88 -10.71
CA TRP A 80 13.78 11.94 -10.79
C TRP A 80 13.25 13.36 -10.60
N GLU A 81 12.09 13.63 -11.17
CA GLU A 81 11.35 14.86 -10.90
C GLU A 81 10.73 14.81 -9.50
N VAL A 82 11.09 15.79 -8.65
CA VAL A 82 10.46 15.98 -7.33
C VAL A 82 9.09 16.61 -7.57
N ARG A 83 8.05 15.78 -7.54
CA ARG A 83 6.69 16.21 -7.88
C ARG A 83 5.86 16.49 -6.64
N GLN A 84 5.12 17.61 -6.68
CA GLN A 84 4.08 17.93 -5.72
C GLN A 84 2.72 18.00 -6.41
N ASP A 85 1.75 17.22 -5.91
CA ASP A 85 0.38 17.22 -6.43
C ASP A 85 -0.45 18.25 -5.68
N ILE A 86 -1.24 19.04 -6.42
CA ILE A 86 -2.04 20.16 -5.91
C ILE A 86 -3.48 20.04 -6.40
N ARG A 87 -4.43 20.09 -5.48
CA ARG A 87 -5.87 20.22 -5.82
C ARG A 87 -6.19 21.69 -6.08
N VAL A 88 -6.60 22.00 -7.30
CA VAL A 88 -6.95 23.36 -7.71
C VAL A 88 -8.43 23.61 -7.34
N LYS A 89 -8.68 24.15 -6.15
CA LYS A 89 -10.01 24.64 -5.74
C LYS A 89 -10.21 26.11 -6.16
N ASP A 90 -9.18 26.90 -6.01
CA ASP A 90 -9.05 28.27 -6.48
C ASP A 90 -7.72 28.41 -7.23
N PRO A 91 -7.70 28.91 -8.48
CA PRO A 91 -6.47 29.03 -9.26
C PRO A 91 -5.38 29.90 -8.63
N LYS A 92 -5.75 30.96 -7.90
CA LYS A 92 -4.77 31.88 -7.27
C LYS A 92 -4.13 31.25 -6.03
N GLU A 93 -4.94 30.56 -5.22
CA GLU A 93 -4.42 29.85 -4.05
C GLU A 93 -3.56 28.64 -4.48
N ALA A 94 -3.97 27.91 -5.51
CA ALA A 94 -3.16 26.84 -6.08
C ALA A 94 -1.84 27.36 -6.66
N ASN A 95 -1.83 28.53 -7.29
CA ASN A 95 -0.61 29.21 -7.73
C ASN A 95 0.33 29.53 -6.57
N ARG A 96 -0.18 30.08 -5.46
CA ARG A 96 0.62 30.33 -4.25
C ARG A 96 1.30 29.07 -3.75
N ILE A 97 0.56 27.97 -3.64
CA ILE A 97 1.10 26.66 -3.22
C ILE A 97 2.12 26.16 -4.23
N ALA A 98 1.86 26.31 -5.53
CA ALA A 98 2.76 25.87 -6.59
C ALA A 98 4.09 26.65 -6.60
N LEU A 99 4.04 27.96 -6.43
CA LEU A 99 5.23 28.81 -6.31
C LEU A 99 6.06 28.45 -5.08
N ASP A 100 5.44 28.29 -3.90
CA ASP A 100 6.15 27.83 -2.69
C ASP A 100 6.79 26.45 -2.91
N ALA A 101 6.10 25.54 -3.58
CA ALA A 101 6.64 24.22 -3.88
C ALA A 101 7.89 24.31 -4.76
N VAL A 102 7.84 25.11 -5.83
CA VAL A 102 8.96 25.27 -6.78
C VAL A 102 10.15 25.98 -6.13
N GLU A 103 9.91 27.06 -5.39
CA GLU A 103 10.95 27.79 -4.64
C GLU A 103 11.67 26.90 -3.61
N ARG A 104 10.97 25.85 -3.14
CA ARG A 104 11.51 24.92 -2.14
C ARG A 104 11.93 23.57 -2.73
N GLY A 105 12.18 23.50 -4.03
CA GLY A 105 12.85 22.38 -4.68
C GLY A 105 11.93 21.39 -5.41
N ALA A 106 10.63 21.66 -5.56
CA ALA A 106 9.80 20.88 -6.49
C ALA A 106 10.20 21.21 -7.94
N THR A 107 10.39 20.18 -8.76
CA THR A 107 10.73 20.31 -10.18
C THR A 107 9.57 19.89 -11.09
N SER A 108 8.50 19.40 -10.52
CA SER A 108 7.29 18.94 -11.21
C SER A 108 6.03 19.24 -10.40
N LEU A 109 4.96 19.61 -11.07
CA LEU A 109 3.65 19.89 -10.48
C LEU A 109 2.60 18.98 -11.09
N GLY A 110 1.82 18.30 -10.24
CA GLY A 110 0.62 17.58 -10.62
C GLY A 110 -0.63 18.40 -10.26
N LEU A 111 -1.41 18.80 -11.23
CA LEU A 111 -2.52 19.73 -11.05
C LEU A 111 -3.86 19.01 -11.30
N CYS A 112 -4.68 18.87 -10.25
CA CYS A 112 -6.08 18.47 -10.41
C CYS A 112 -6.91 19.74 -10.69
N ALA A 113 -7.14 20.01 -11.95
CA ALA A 113 -7.54 21.33 -12.47
C ALA A 113 -9.00 21.42 -12.92
N LYS A 114 -9.96 20.77 -12.22
CA LYS A 114 -11.40 20.83 -12.52
C LYS A 114 -11.94 22.26 -12.59
N GLN A 115 -11.42 23.16 -11.76
CA GLN A 115 -11.89 24.55 -11.67
C GLN A 115 -11.23 25.49 -12.68
N VAL A 116 -10.36 24.99 -13.56
CA VAL A 116 -9.69 25.77 -14.60
C VAL A 116 -10.47 25.61 -15.90
N THR A 117 -11.37 26.56 -16.17
CA THR A 117 -12.28 26.51 -17.31
C THR A 117 -12.06 27.63 -18.32
N THR A 118 -11.28 28.66 -17.94
CA THR A 118 -11.01 29.85 -18.77
C THR A 118 -9.52 30.13 -18.91
N ALA A 119 -9.15 30.90 -19.95
CA ALA A 119 -7.77 31.38 -20.13
C ALA A 119 -7.28 32.25 -18.96
N ALA A 120 -8.20 32.98 -18.29
CA ALA A 120 -7.88 33.77 -17.11
C ALA A 120 -7.54 32.87 -15.90
N ASP A 121 -8.25 31.76 -15.71
CA ASP A 121 -7.94 30.78 -14.65
C ASP A 121 -6.58 30.12 -14.90
N MET A 122 -6.29 29.73 -16.16
CA MET A 122 -4.99 29.16 -16.53
C MET A 122 -3.86 30.15 -16.29
N ALA A 123 -4.04 31.41 -16.70
CA ALA A 123 -3.06 32.47 -16.48
C ALA A 123 -2.87 32.76 -14.97
N ALA A 124 -3.93 32.71 -14.17
CA ALA A 124 -3.86 32.89 -12.73
C ALA A 124 -3.12 31.72 -12.05
N LEU A 125 -3.39 30.47 -12.47
CA LEU A 125 -2.79 29.26 -11.94
C LEU A 125 -1.27 29.19 -12.21
N LEU A 126 -0.84 29.56 -13.41
CA LEU A 126 0.56 29.41 -13.85
C LEU A 126 1.37 30.71 -13.74
N LYS A 127 0.79 31.79 -13.17
CA LYS A 127 1.47 33.08 -13.02
C LYS A 127 2.79 32.94 -12.27
N GLY A 128 3.89 33.36 -12.91
CA GLY A 128 5.24 33.34 -12.31
C GLY A 128 5.91 31.98 -12.25
N ILE A 129 5.25 30.92 -12.72
CA ILE A 129 5.87 29.59 -12.84
C ILE A 129 6.62 29.52 -14.17
N TYR A 130 7.91 29.18 -14.10
CA TYR A 130 8.76 29.02 -15.29
C TYR A 130 8.53 27.65 -15.93
N ILE A 131 7.52 27.53 -16.80
CA ILE A 131 7.02 26.27 -17.38
C ILE A 131 8.06 25.52 -18.24
N ASN A 132 9.14 26.18 -18.69
CA ASN A 132 10.23 25.53 -19.41
C ASN A 132 11.18 24.78 -18.47
N ALA A 133 11.21 25.10 -17.19
CA ALA A 133 12.03 24.43 -16.18
C ALA A 133 11.24 23.45 -15.32
N VAL A 134 9.98 23.75 -15.02
CA VAL A 134 9.08 22.97 -14.16
C VAL A 134 8.15 22.13 -15.03
N SER A 135 8.10 20.83 -14.79
CA SER A 135 7.17 19.93 -15.48
C SER A 135 5.75 20.16 -14.99
N ILE A 136 4.81 20.42 -15.90
CA ILE A 136 3.39 20.58 -15.61
C ILE A 136 2.64 19.32 -16.05
N ASN A 137 1.87 18.74 -15.13
CA ASN A 137 1.09 17.53 -15.39
C ASN A 137 -0.35 17.74 -14.90
N PHE A 138 -1.33 17.56 -15.78
CA PHE A 138 -2.73 17.59 -15.37
C PHE A 138 -3.22 16.19 -15.01
N MET A 139 -3.80 16.04 -13.82
CA MET A 139 -4.26 14.74 -13.32
C MET A 139 -5.73 14.47 -13.60
N CYS A 140 -6.57 15.48 -13.52
CA CYS A 140 -8.00 15.38 -13.76
C CYS A 140 -8.61 16.71 -14.20
N SER A 141 -9.64 16.61 -15.03
CA SER A 141 -10.52 17.71 -15.44
C SER A 141 -11.86 17.14 -15.88
N GLU A 142 -12.93 17.91 -15.83
CA GLU A 142 -14.22 17.55 -16.43
C GLU A 142 -14.15 17.58 -17.94
N ASP A 143 -13.50 18.60 -18.49
CA ASP A 143 -13.17 18.70 -19.91
C ASP A 143 -11.65 18.76 -20.09
N TYR A 144 -11.05 17.60 -20.24
CA TYR A 144 -9.60 17.48 -20.38
C TYR A 144 -9.09 18.10 -21.68
N LEU A 145 -9.84 18.01 -22.76
CA LEU A 145 -9.46 18.59 -24.05
C LEU A 145 -9.48 20.12 -24.00
N GLN A 146 -10.48 20.71 -23.34
CA GLN A 146 -10.54 22.14 -23.12
C GLN A 146 -9.37 22.62 -22.25
N LEU A 147 -9.07 21.90 -21.18
CA LEU A 147 -7.92 22.19 -20.33
C LEU A 147 -6.60 22.19 -21.09
N LEU A 148 -6.37 21.18 -21.94
CA LEU A 148 -5.20 21.10 -22.79
C LEU A 148 -5.12 22.26 -23.78
N LYS A 149 -6.24 22.63 -24.39
CA LYS A 149 -6.32 23.78 -25.30
C LYS A 149 -5.91 25.06 -24.58
N LEU A 150 -6.47 25.34 -23.41
CA LEU A 150 -6.12 26.50 -22.60
C LEU A 150 -4.64 26.53 -22.23
N TYR A 151 -4.05 25.36 -21.91
CA TYR A 151 -2.64 25.28 -21.60
C TYR A 151 -1.74 25.55 -22.82
N VAL A 152 -2.06 24.97 -23.98
CA VAL A 152 -1.33 25.20 -25.23
C VAL A 152 -1.41 26.67 -25.65
N GLU A 153 -2.57 27.29 -25.55
CA GLU A 153 -2.76 28.72 -25.82
C GLU A 153 -1.96 29.61 -24.86
N TYR A 154 -1.85 29.22 -23.58
CA TYR A 154 -1.04 29.94 -22.59
C TYR A 154 0.46 29.82 -22.84
N ALA A 155 0.93 28.65 -23.23
CA ALA A 155 2.35 28.34 -23.35
C ALA A 155 3.00 28.91 -24.64
N HIS A 156 2.22 29.21 -25.67
CA HIS A 156 2.58 29.84 -26.95
C HIS A 156 3.64 29.16 -27.82
N GLU A 157 4.52 28.30 -27.28
CA GLU A 157 5.64 27.67 -27.98
C GLU A 157 5.92 26.25 -27.48
N GLU A 158 7.02 25.63 -27.91
CA GLU A 158 7.40 24.26 -27.57
C GLU A 158 7.27 23.92 -26.07
N LEU A 159 6.57 22.83 -25.76
CA LEU A 159 6.27 22.35 -24.42
C LEU A 159 7.17 21.15 -24.06
N PRO A 160 8.47 21.35 -23.74
CA PRO A 160 9.43 20.25 -23.67
C PRO A 160 9.19 19.28 -22.53
N LYS A 161 8.59 19.75 -21.42
CA LYS A 161 8.35 18.96 -20.21
C LYS A 161 6.87 18.73 -19.90
N PHE A 162 6.00 18.79 -20.89
CA PHE A 162 4.57 18.58 -20.71
C PHE A 162 4.14 17.18 -21.15
N ARG A 163 3.45 16.47 -20.26
CA ARG A 163 2.89 15.15 -20.55
C ARG A 163 1.38 15.23 -20.61
N VAL A 164 0.88 14.99 -21.79
CA VAL A 164 -0.53 15.18 -22.14
C VAL A 164 -1.40 14.02 -21.68
N LEU A 165 -0.86 12.79 -21.70
CA LEU A 165 -1.62 11.57 -21.54
C LEU A 165 -1.22 10.88 -20.24
N THR A 166 -1.97 11.12 -19.18
CA THR A 166 -1.76 10.43 -17.90
C THR A 166 -2.69 9.23 -17.78
N VAL A 167 -2.10 8.03 -17.64
CA VAL A 167 -2.81 6.81 -17.24
C VAL A 167 -2.66 6.66 -15.74
N ASN A 168 -3.76 6.86 -15.00
CA ASN A 168 -3.75 6.84 -13.54
C ASN A 168 -4.08 5.45 -12.99
N SER A 169 -3.13 4.50 -13.06
CA SER A 169 -3.29 3.16 -12.49
C SER A 169 -3.24 3.16 -10.96
N ASN A 170 -2.69 4.21 -10.33
CA ASN A 170 -2.75 4.42 -8.88
C ASN A 170 -4.20 4.37 -8.33
N LEU A 171 -5.20 4.73 -9.13
CA LEU A 171 -6.61 4.59 -8.76
C LEU A 171 -6.98 3.11 -8.49
N LEU A 172 -6.48 2.19 -9.32
CA LEU A 172 -6.69 0.74 -9.15
C LEU A 172 -6.00 0.24 -7.86
N HIS A 173 -4.76 0.68 -7.63
CA HIS A 173 -4.02 0.39 -6.40
C HIS A 173 -4.82 0.83 -5.15
N ASN A 174 -5.28 2.07 -5.12
CA ASN A 174 -6.06 2.62 -4.00
C ASN A 174 -7.47 2.03 -3.88
N ALA A 175 -8.00 1.41 -4.95
CA ALA A 175 -9.25 0.63 -4.90
C ALA A 175 -9.04 -0.82 -4.43
N GLY A 176 -7.81 -1.22 -4.11
CA GLY A 176 -7.48 -2.53 -3.54
C GLY A 176 -6.91 -3.54 -4.52
N ALA A 177 -6.57 -3.15 -5.75
CA ALA A 177 -5.86 -4.01 -6.70
C ALA A 177 -4.51 -4.47 -6.13
N ASN A 178 -4.07 -5.66 -6.53
CA ASN A 178 -2.70 -6.10 -6.32
C ASN A 178 -1.77 -5.57 -7.43
N ILE A 179 -0.47 -5.79 -7.28
CA ILE A 179 0.57 -5.25 -8.16
C ILE A 179 0.38 -5.69 -9.62
N VAL A 180 0.06 -6.95 -9.87
CA VAL A 180 -0.09 -7.47 -11.25
C VAL A 180 -1.37 -6.96 -11.92
N GLN A 181 -2.44 -6.76 -11.16
CA GLN A 181 -3.69 -6.15 -11.65
C GLN A 181 -3.49 -4.67 -11.97
N GLU A 182 -2.89 -3.90 -11.05
CA GLU A 182 -2.59 -2.48 -11.27
C GLU A 182 -1.79 -2.29 -12.56
N LEU A 183 -0.71 -3.07 -12.71
CA LEU A 183 0.18 -2.97 -13.85
C LEU A 183 -0.48 -3.44 -15.14
N GLY A 184 -1.13 -4.61 -15.15
CA GLY A 184 -1.76 -5.18 -16.34
C GLY A 184 -2.89 -4.31 -16.88
N PHE A 185 -3.78 -3.83 -16.01
CA PHE A 185 -4.88 -2.94 -16.39
C PHE A 185 -4.39 -1.53 -16.77
N GLY A 186 -3.35 -1.01 -16.07
CA GLY A 186 -2.74 0.26 -16.41
C GLY A 186 -2.10 0.25 -17.80
N LEU A 187 -1.37 -0.81 -18.14
CA LEU A 187 -0.77 -0.98 -19.47
C LEU A 187 -1.83 -1.18 -20.56
N ALA A 188 -2.93 -1.89 -20.27
CA ALA A 188 -4.05 -2.02 -21.22
C ALA A 188 -4.73 -0.66 -21.47
N ALA A 189 -4.90 0.17 -20.46
CA ALA A 189 -5.40 1.53 -20.63
C ALA A 189 -4.44 2.40 -21.46
N ALA A 190 -3.13 2.27 -21.24
CA ALA A 190 -2.12 2.96 -22.04
C ALA A 190 -2.14 2.51 -23.50
N ASN A 191 -2.24 1.20 -23.76
CA ASN A 191 -2.35 0.64 -25.09
C ASN A 191 -3.63 1.12 -25.82
N GLU A 192 -4.77 1.15 -25.14
CA GLU A 192 -6.03 1.69 -25.69
C GLU A 192 -5.89 3.14 -26.15
N LEU A 193 -5.16 3.99 -25.39
CA LEU A 193 -4.89 5.37 -25.79
C LEU A 193 -4.02 5.42 -27.05
N VAL A 194 -2.96 4.62 -27.13
CA VAL A 194 -2.10 4.54 -28.32
C VAL A 194 -2.92 4.10 -29.53
N ALA A 195 -3.65 3.00 -29.42
CA ALA A 195 -4.46 2.47 -30.52
C ALA A 195 -5.45 3.50 -31.04
N ARG A 196 -6.27 4.10 -30.15
CA ARG A 196 -7.30 5.08 -30.57
C ARG A 196 -6.73 6.33 -31.21
N LEU A 197 -5.66 6.89 -30.63
CA LEU A 197 -5.06 8.10 -31.18
C LEU A 197 -4.35 7.83 -32.51
N THR A 198 -3.78 6.65 -32.67
CA THR A 198 -3.17 6.21 -33.92
C THR A 198 -4.25 6.01 -35.00
N ASP A 199 -5.39 5.40 -34.66
CA ASP A 199 -6.54 5.27 -35.55
C ASP A 199 -7.12 6.63 -36.01
N MET A 200 -6.98 7.66 -35.14
CA MET A 200 -7.35 9.04 -35.49
C MET A 200 -6.29 9.77 -36.34
N GLY A 201 -5.18 9.10 -36.70
CA GLY A 201 -4.13 9.64 -37.56
C GLY A 201 -2.97 10.30 -36.85
N CYS A 202 -2.89 10.20 -35.49
CA CYS A 202 -1.72 10.65 -34.75
C CYS A 202 -0.54 9.70 -34.97
N LYS A 203 0.67 10.23 -35.08
CA LYS A 203 1.86 9.38 -35.15
C LYS A 203 2.11 8.68 -33.82
N MET A 204 2.34 7.37 -33.88
CA MET A 204 2.59 6.52 -32.71
C MET A 204 3.74 7.06 -31.85
N GLU A 205 4.81 7.54 -32.47
CA GLU A 205 5.98 8.09 -31.78
C GLU A 205 5.61 9.30 -30.91
N HIS A 206 4.72 10.15 -31.39
CA HIS A 206 4.27 11.32 -30.65
C HIS A 206 3.32 10.96 -29.51
N VAL A 207 2.44 9.98 -29.72
CA VAL A 207 1.48 9.53 -28.70
C VAL A 207 2.20 8.83 -27.55
N ALA A 208 2.97 7.79 -27.86
CA ALA A 208 3.60 6.95 -26.85
C ALA A 208 4.63 7.72 -25.99
N SER A 209 5.40 8.62 -26.62
CA SER A 209 6.38 9.47 -25.91
C SER A 209 5.72 10.52 -24.98
N ARG A 210 4.41 10.73 -25.08
CA ARG A 210 3.63 11.66 -24.24
C ARG A 210 2.78 10.97 -23.17
N ILE A 211 2.82 9.63 -23.11
CA ILE A 211 2.15 8.88 -22.06
C ILE A 211 2.99 8.93 -20.78
N MET A 212 2.30 9.17 -19.67
CA MET A 212 2.80 8.98 -18.32
C MET A 212 1.94 7.92 -17.63
N LEU A 213 2.58 6.85 -17.15
CA LEU A 213 1.94 5.88 -16.28
C LEU A 213 2.12 6.31 -14.82
N ASN A 214 1.02 6.62 -14.13
CA ASN A 214 1.05 6.93 -12.71
C ASN A 214 0.69 5.67 -11.91
N VAL A 215 1.67 5.12 -11.17
CA VAL A 215 1.51 3.92 -10.35
C VAL A 215 1.45 4.27 -8.86
N GLY A 216 0.66 3.51 -8.09
CA GLY A 216 0.71 3.55 -6.63
C GLY A 216 1.90 2.74 -6.11
N VAL A 217 2.57 3.19 -5.07
CA VAL A 217 3.69 2.45 -4.46
C VAL A 217 3.37 2.18 -3.01
N GLY A 218 3.20 0.91 -2.68
CA GLY A 218 2.83 0.44 -1.35
C GLY A 218 4.01 -0.07 -0.51
N SER A 219 3.68 -0.83 0.53
CA SER A 219 4.64 -1.24 1.56
C SER A 219 5.49 -2.46 1.19
N THR A 220 5.19 -3.18 0.09
CA THR A 220 5.94 -4.38 -0.33
C THR A 220 7.20 -4.01 -1.10
N TYR A 221 8.17 -3.47 -0.39
CA TYR A 221 9.34 -2.75 -0.89
C TYR A 221 9.99 -3.32 -2.16
N PHE A 222 10.36 -4.59 -2.15
CA PHE A 222 11.05 -5.23 -3.28
C PHE A 222 10.12 -5.54 -4.45
N MET A 223 8.86 -5.84 -4.17
CA MET A 223 7.86 -6.01 -5.23
C MET A 223 7.54 -4.70 -5.95
N GLU A 224 7.55 -3.58 -5.22
CA GLU A 224 7.36 -2.26 -5.83
C GLU A 224 8.54 -1.87 -6.75
N ILE A 225 9.77 -2.20 -6.36
CA ILE A 225 10.93 -2.07 -7.25
C ILE A 225 10.73 -2.93 -8.52
N ALA A 226 10.36 -4.17 -8.35
CA ALA A 226 10.14 -5.11 -9.45
C ALA A 226 8.96 -4.67 -10.36
N LYS A 227 7.89 -4.07 -9.81
CA LYS A 227 6.75 -3.54 -10.56
C LYS A 227 7.18 -2.48 -11.59
N ILE A 228 7.95 -1.49 -11.17
CA ILE A 228 8.42 -0.41 -12.05
C ILE A 228 9.34 -0.96 -13.14
N ARG A 229 10.20 -1.91 -12.82
CA ARG A 229 11.05 -2.62 -13.78
C ARG A 229 10.21 -3.43 -14.79
N ALA A 230 9.22 -4.19 -14.30
CA ALA A 230 8.29 -4.96 -15.13
C ALA A 230 7.43 -4.05 -16.04
N ALA A 231 7.02 -2.87 -15.55
CA ALA A 231 6.27 -1.90 -16.34
C ALA A 231 7.02 -1.50 -17.62
N ARG A 232 8.30 -1.17 -17.52
CA ARG A 232 9.14 -0.82 -18.69
C ARG A 232 9.35 -1.99 -19.63
N LEU A 233 9.62 -3.18 -19.08
CA LEU A 233 9.78 -4.40 -19.87
C LEU A 233 8.53 -4.69 -20.72
N LEU A 234 7.35 -4.65 -20.11
CA LEU A 234 6.09 -4.92 -20.78
C LEU A 234 5.70 -3.83 -21.77
N TRP A 235 5.92 -2.56 -21.41
CA TRP A 235 5.68 -1.44 -22.33
C TRP A 235 6.54 -1.55 -23.59
N SER A 236 7.81 -1.93 -23.44
CA SER A 236 8.68 -2.16 -24.57
C SER A 236 8.14 -3.25 -25.50
N LYS A 237 7.59 -4.34 -24.97
CA LYS A 237 6.94 -5.41 -25.74
C LYS A 237 5.65 -4.95 -26.44
N ILE A 238 4.84 -4.12 -25.80
CA ILE A 238 3.63 -3.53 -26.41
C ILE A 238 4.01 -2.63 -27.57
N VAL A 239 4.93 -1.70 -27.35
CA VAL A 239 5.36 -0.73 -28.36
C VAL A 239 6.01 -1.40 -29.56
N GLU A 240 6.73 -2.49 -29.36
CA GLU A 240 7.35 -3.27 -30.45
C GLU A 240 6.34 -3.72 -31.51
N GLN A 241 5.09 -4.01 -31.12
CA GLN A 241 4.05 -4.44 -32.04
C GLN A 241 3.63 -3.33 -33.03
N TYR A 242 3.81 -2.07 -32.65
CA TYR A 242 3.53 -0.91 -33.49
C TYR A 242 4.67 -0.56 -34.46
N LYS A 243 5.86 -1.19 -34.29
CA LYS A 243 7.06 -1.02 -35.16
C LYS A 243 7.44 0.45 -35.35
N PRO A 244 7.71 1.22 -34.28
CA PRO A 244 8.05 2.63 -34.40
C PRO A 244 9.40 2.84 -35.12
N GLU A 245 9.54 4.00 -35.77
CA GLU A 245 10.76 4.37 -36.52
C GLU A 245 11.92 4.83 -35.62
N CYS A 246 11.66 5.12 -34.35
CA CYS A 246 12.68 5.55 -33.38
C CYS A 246 12.50 4.88 -32.01
N ASP A 247 13.47 5.08 -31.11
CA ASP A 247 13.47 4.47 -29.77
C ASP A 247 12.67 5.27 -28.72
N CYS A 248 12.24 6.49 -29.03
CA CYS A 248 11.55 7.37 -28.09
C CYS A 248 10.28 6.75 -27.47
N PRO A 249 9.41 6.05 -28.25
CA PRO A 249 8.16 5.44 -27.75
C PRO A 249 8.37 4.32 -26.74
N TYR A 250 9.52 3.63 -26.78
CA TYR A 250 9.82 2.53 -25.88
C TYR A 250 10.09 2.99 -24.44
N LYS A 251 10.41 4.28 -24.25
CA LYS A 251 10.74 4.87 -22.95
C LYS A 251 9.46 5.28 -22.22
N LEU A 252 8.87 4.37 -21.46
CA LEU A 252 7.72 4.70 -20.62
C LEU A 252 8.14 5.66 -19.51
N PHE A 253 7.47 6.81 -19.44
CA PHE A 253 7.61 7.71 -18.31
C PHE A 253 6.72 7.26 -17.15
N ILE A 254 7.33 6.98 -15.99
CA ILE A 254 6.61 6.47 -14.82
C ILE A 254 6.67 7.53 -13.70
N ASN A 255 5.47 7.97 -13.27
CA ASN A 255 5.32 8.66 -12.00
C ASN A 255 4.93 7.65 -10.92
N ALA A 256 5.68 7.64 -9.82
CA ALA A 256 5.38 6.82 -8.65
C ALA A 256 4.73 7.68 -7.56
N THR A 257 3.50 7.35 -7.17
CA THR A 257 2.79 8.03 -6.08
C THR A 257 2.76 7.12 -4.86
N THR A 258 3.20 7.61 -3.70
CA THR A 258 3.10 6.83 -2.45
C THR A 258 1.65 6.45 -2.16
N SER A 259 1.44 5.27 -1.57
CA SER A 259 0.11 4.68 -1.42
C SER A 259 -0.78 5.45 -0.44
N GLU A 260 -2.00 5.78 -0.85
CA GLU A 260 -3.05 6.22 0.08
C GLU A 260 -3.63 5.03 0.85
N TRP A 261 -3.66 3.84 0.23
CA TRP A 261 -4.29 2.64 0.77
C TRP A 261 -3.70 2.20 2.12
N ASN A 262 -2.40 2.34 2.35
CA ASN A 262 -1.74 1.96 3.61
C ASN A 262 -1.53 3.12 4.60
N GLN A 263 -2.06 4.31 4.34
CA GLN A 263 -2.07 5.37 5.33
C GLN A 263 -3.11 5.13 6.43
N SER A 264 -2.81 5.58 7.64
CA SER A 264 -3.68 5.48 8.80
C SER A 264 -4.00 6.84 9.42
N VAL A 265 -5.20 6.94 10.01
CA VAL A 265 -5.64 8.11 10.80
C VAL A 265 -4.96 8.10 12.16
N TYR A 266 -4.89 6.92 12.81
CA TYR A 266 -4.21 6.75 14.08
C TYR A 266 -2.71 6.58 13.87
N ASP A 267 -1.94 7.14 14.79
CA ASP A 267 -0.48 7.22 14.73
C ASP A 267 0.03 7.84 13.41
N PRO A 268 -0.44 9.05 13.05
CA PRO A 268 -0.26 9.61 11.71
C PRO A 268 1.21 9.87 11.37
N TYR A 269 2.08 10.05 12.36
CA TYR A 269 3.53 10.22 12.11
C TYR A 269 4.19 8.96 11.56
N VAL A 270 3.60 7.78 11.77
CA VAL A 270 4.07 6.54 11.14
C VAL A 270 3.84 6.58 9.61
N ASN A 271 2.89 7.38 9.12
CA ASN A 271 2.72 7.59 7.67
C ASN A 271 3.97 8.22 7.03
N MET A 272 4.75 9.05 7.77
CA MET A 272 6.03 9.56 7.27
C MET A 272 7.05 8.44 7.03
N LEU A 273 7.08 7.44 7.93
CA LEU A 273 7.97 6.29 7.79
C LEU A 273 7.54 5.42 6.60
N ARG A 274 6.22 5.20 6.44
CA ARG A 274 5.66 4.44 5.29
C ARG A 274 6.03 5.13 3.98
N SER A 275 5.69 6.40 3.82
CA SER A 275 5.96 7.16 2.60
C SER A 275 7.47 7.29 2.32
N THR A 276 8.34 7.30 3.34
CA THR A 276 9.80 7.29 3.12
C THR A 276 10.25 5.99 2.47
N THR A 277 9.82 4.82 2.97
CA THR A 277 10.18 3.52 2.37
C THR A 277 9.60 3.34 0.97
N GLU A 278 8.37 3.83 0.73
CA GLU A 278 7.73 3.85 -0.58
C GLU A 278 8.48 4.75 -1.58
N THR A 279 8.92 5.92 -1.14
CA THR A 279 9.76 6.83 -1.93
C THR A 279 11.12 6.20 -2.25
N MET A 280 11.73 5.52 -1.27
CA MET A 280 13.00 4.80 -1.48
C MET A 280 12.85 3.70 -2.54
N SER A 281 11.81 2.86 -2.46
CA SER A 281 11.59 1.81 -3.46
C SER A 281 11.36 2.39 -4.85
N SER A 282 10.66 3.52 -4.95
CA SER A 282 10.43 4.25 -6.20
C SER A 282 11.74 4.80 -6.80
N ALA A 283 12.59 5.40 -5.96
CA ALA A 283 13.88 5.93 -6.37
C ALA A 283 14.84 4.81 -6.82
N VAL A 284 14.94 3.72 -6.03
CA VAL A 284 15.78 2.55 -6.38
C VAL A 284 15.31 1.89 -7.68
N ALA A 285 14.00 1.85 -7.92
CA ALA A 285 13.43 1.32 -9.16
C ALA A 285 13.63 2.25 -10.39
N GLY A 286 14.13 3.45 -10.17
CA GLY A 286 14.36 4.44 -11.22
C GLY A 286 13.07 5.04 -11.76
N ALA A 287 12.08 5.36 -10.91
CA ALA A 287 10.91 6.15 -11.33
C ALA A 287 11.35 7.50 -11.91
N ASP A 288 10.70 7.96 -12.99
CA ASP A 288 11.07 9.21 -13.65
C ASP A 288 10.57 10.44 -12.88
N SER A 289 9.51 10.28 -12.12
CA SER A 289 8.91 11.29 -11.24
C SER A 289 8.37 10.61 -9.98
N ILE A 290 8.40 11.28 -8.84
CA ILE A 290 7.87 10.75 -7.58
C ILE A 290 6.96 11.79 -6.93
N SER A 291 5.76 11.35 -6.53
CA SER A 291 4.79 12.13 -5.75
C SER A 291 4.65 11.51 -4.36
N VAL A 292 4.98 12.27 -3.33
CA VAL A 292 4.81 11.83 -1.93
C VAL A 292 3.54 12.46 -1.36
N LEU A 293 2.63 11.62 -0.88
CA LEU A 293 1.44 12.08 -0.17
C LEU A 293 1.82 12.62 1.21
N PRO A 294 1.27 13.77 1.63
CA PRO A 294 1.45 14.27 2.99
C PRO A 294 0.98 13.24 4.04
N PHE A 295 1.72 13.13 5.14
CA PHE A 295 1.47 12.14 6.20
C PHE A 295 0.09 12.30 6.87
N ASP A 296 -0.46 13.49 6.83
CA ASP A 296 -1.75 13.89 7.40
C ASP A 296 -2.91 13.80 6.42
N ASN A 297 -2.62 13.41 5.17
CA ASN A 297 -3.62 13.26 4.10
C ASN A 297 -4.77 12.30 4.48
N ALA A 298 -4.56 11.34 5.38
CA ALA A 298 -5.59 10.39 5.80
C ALA A 298 -6.74 11.05 6.59
N TYR A 299 -6.53 12.16 7.29
CA TYR A 299 -7.52 12.74 8.21
C TYR A 299 -7.84 14.24 8.01
N LYS A 300 -7.01 14.98 7.27
CA LYS A 300 -7.25 16.39 6.95
C LYS A 300 -6.76 16.76 5.55
N GLU A 301 -7.11 17.91 5.04
CA GLU A 301 -6.42 18.48 3.89
C GLU A 301 -5.00 18.89 4.30
N ALA A 302 -4.05 18.61 3.41
CA ALA A 302 -2.66 18.93 3.65
C ALA A 302 -2.46 20.45 3.76
N ASP A 303 -1.69 20.83 4.76
CA ASP A 303 -1.20 22.20 4.95
C ASP A 303 0.25 22.36 4.49
N ASP A 304 0.78 23.56 4.62
CA ASP A 304 2.16 23.88 4.22
C ASP A 304 3.19 22.99 4.94
N PHE A 305 2.90 22.55 6.19
CA PHE A 305 3.77 21.64 6.93
C PHE A 305 3.74 20.22 6.35
N GLY A 306 2.56 19.69 6.07
CA GLY A 306 2.41 18.36 5.44
C GLY A 306 3.09 18.29 4.07
N TYR A 307 2.89 19.30 3.22
CA TYR A 307 3.57 19.40 1.92
C TYR A 307 5.09 19.54 2.06
N ARG A 308 5.57 20.32 3.04
CA ARG A 308 7.00 20.48 3.29
C ARG A 308 7.65 19.14 3.67
N ILE A 309 7.05 18.37 4.57
CA ILE A 309 7.58 17.07 4.97
C ILE A 309 7.62 16.10 3.77
N ALA A 310 6.53 16.01 3.01
CA ALA A 310 6.45 15.13 1.84
C ALA A 310 7.52 15.44 0.79
N ARG A 311 7.77 16.74 0.51
CA ARG A 311 8.83 17.16 -0.41
C ARG A 311 10.22 16.90 0.17
N ASN A 312 10.43 17.18 1.45
CA ASN A 312 11.73 16.98 2.10
C ASN A 312 12.13 15.50 2.16
N GLN A 313 11.19 14.55 2.22
CA GLN A 313 11.50 13.12 2.10
C GLN A 313 12.22 12.81 0.77
N GLN A 314 11.75 13.37 -0.34
CA GLN A 314 12.40 13.19 -1.64
C GLN A 314 13.78 13.88 -1.69
N LEU A 315 13.87 15.11 -1.19
CA LEU A 315 15.12 15.88 -1.18
C LEU A 315 16.18 15.21 -0.30
N LEU A 316 15.79 14.65 0.87
CA LEU A 316 16.68 13.88 1.74
C LEU A 316 17.25 12.65 1.01
N LEU A 317 16.40 11.90 0.31
CA LEU A 317 16.84 10.72 -0.43
C LEU A 317 17.73 11.08 -1.62
N LYS A 318 17.50 12.25 -2.21
CA LYS A 318 18.29 12.76 -3.33
C LYS A 318 19.64 13.34 -2.86
N GLU A 319 19.61 14.33 -1.95
CA GLU A 319 20.76 15.15 -1.60
C GLU A 319 21.64 14.58 -0.47
N GLU A 320 21.01 13.84 0.50
CA GLU A 320 21.74 13.27 1.65
C GLU A 320 22.01 11.78 1.49
N SER A 321 21.08 11.02 0.89
CA SER A 321 21.22 9.57 0.68
C SER A 321 21.83 9.22 -0.69
N TYR A 322 21.98 10.20 -1.58
CA TYR A 322 22.63 10.09 -2.90
C TYR A 322 22.02 9.00 -3.81
N LEU A 323 20.72 8.68 -3.65
CA LEU A 323 20.07 7.67 -4.50
C LEU A 323 19.97 8.09 -5.97
N GLU A 324 20.14 9.37 -6.28
CA GLU A 324 20.20 9.90 -7.64
C GLU A 324 21.49 9.51 -8.40
N LYS A 325 22.54 9.12 -7.68
CA LYS A 325 23.86 8.86 -8.28
C LYS A 325 23.98 7.48 -8.95
N ILE A 326 23.05 6.56 -8.66
CA ILE A 326 23.13 5.16 -9.09
C ILE A 326 21.88 4.76 -9.84
N VAL A 327 22.07 4.27 -11.08
CA VAL A 327 20.98 3.71 -11.89
C VAL A 327 20.80 2.24 -11.56
N ASP A 328 19.57 1.85 -11.23
CA ASP A 328 19.15 0.47 -11.01
C ASP A 328 20.10 -0.35 -10.11
N PRO A 329 20.31 0.05 -8.85
CA PRO A 329 21.16 -0.70 -7.92
C PRO A 329 20.60 -2.09 -7.58
N ALA A 330 19.35 -2.38 -7.97
CA ALA A 330 18.70 -3.65 -7.79
C ALA A 330 19.05 -4.70 -8.86
N ALA A 331 19.69 -4.27 -9.96
CA ALA A 331 20.04 -5.16 -11.06
C ALA A 331 20.97 -6.29 -10.64
N GLY A 332 20.71 -7.49 -11.17
CA GLY A 332 21.49 -8.71 -10.89
C GLY A 332 21.17 -9.34 -9.51
N SER A 333 20.29 -8.76 -8.71
CA SER A 333 19.74 -9.42 -7.54
C SER A 333 18.87 -10.59 -7.98
N TYR A 334 19.24 -11.83 -7.65
CA TYR A 334 18.46 -13.01 -7.97
C TYR A 334 17.00 -12.88 -7.56
N TYR A 335 16.76 -12.31 -6.39
CA TYR A 335 15.44 -12.08 -5.84
C TYR A 335 14.63 -11.08 -6.66
N ILE A 336 15.19 -9.90 -6.93
CA ILE A 336 14.45 -8.82 -7.63
C ILE A 336 14.23 -9.15 -9.11
N GLU A 337 15.19 -9.80 -9.76
CA GLU A 337 15.03 -10.21 -11.17
C GLU A 337 13.91 -11.26 -11.30
N ASN A 338 13.84 -12.22 -10.39
CA ASN A 338 12.74 -13.19 -10.36
C ASN A 338 11.40 -12.52 -10.08
N LEU A 339 11.31 -11.61 -9.10
CA LEU A 339 10.09 -10.84 -8.86
C LEU A 339 9.67 -10.02 -10.09
N THR A 340 10.63 -9.39 -10.79
CA THR A 340 10.37 -8.63 -12.02
C THR A 340 9.72 -9.51 -13.08
N ASN A 341 10.26 -10.72 -13.27
CA ASN A 341 9.74 -11.69 -14.23
C ASN A 341 8.35 -12.21 -13.88
N GLU A 342 8.13 -12.59 -12.61
CA GLU A 342 6.82 -13.10 -12.17
C GLU A 342 5.73 -12.01 -12.20
N ILE A 343 6.06 -10.79 -11.80
CA ILE A 343 5.14 -9.65 -11.93
C ILE A 343 4.85 -9.35 -13.40
N ALA A 344 5.88 -9.39 -14.26
CA ALA A 344 5.67 -9.19 -15.70
C ALA A 344 4.74 -10.26 -16.29
N LYS A 345 4.93 -11.54 -15.96
CA LYS A 345 4.04 -12.63 -16.41
C LYS A 345 2.60 -12.43 -15.94
N GLY A 346 2.40 -12.14 -14.65
CA GLY A 346 1.07 -11.93 -14.08
C GLY A 346 0.37 -10.71 -14.70
N ALA A 347 1.07 -9.58 -14.82
CA ALA A 347 0.52 -8.38 -15.44
C ALA A 347 0.22 -8.58 -16.94
N TRP A 348 1.07 -9.32 -17.65
CA TRP A 348 0.82 -9.66 -19.05
C TRP A 348 -0.43 -10.51 -19.23
N ALA A 349 -0.70 -11.45 -18.33
CA ALA A 349 -1.93 -12.24 -18.36
C ALA A 349 -3.18 -11.37 -18.19
N HIS A 350 -3.17 -10.39 -17.28
CA HIS A 350 -4.26 -9.42 -17.13
C HIS A 350 -4.40 -8.52 -18.36
N PHE A 351 -3.29 -8.07 -18.93
CA PHE A 351 -3.28 -7.29 -20.18
C PHE A 351 -3.95 -8.07 -21.32
N LEU A 352 -3.54 -9.30 -21.59
CA LEU A 352 -4.12 -10.14 -22.65
C LEU A 352 -5.60 -10.39 -22.43
N LYS A 353 -6.03 -10.64 -21.21
CA LYS A 353 -7.44 -10.84 -20.87
C LYS A 353 -8.30 -9.59 -21.22
N VAL A 354 -7.76 -8.40 -21.00
CA VAL A 354 -8.43 -7.13 -21.39
C VAL A 354 -8.48 -6.98 -22.91
N GLU A 355 -7.40 -7.31 -23.62
CA GLU A 355 -7.37 -7.26 -25.08
C GLU A 355 -8.36 -8.27 -25.70
N GLU A 356 -8.46 -9.48 -25.16
CA GLU A 356 -9.44 -10.49 -25.57
C GLU A 356 -10.89 -10.03 -25.35
N ALA A 357 -11.16 -9.23 -24.31
CA ALA A 357 -12.45 -8.61 -24.06
C ALA A 357 -12.77 -7.45 -25.03
N GLY A 358 -11.83 -7.10 -25.90
CA GLY A 358 -11.94 -6.07 -26.92
C GLY A 358 -11.48 -4.69 -26.48
N GLY A 359 -10.52 -4.64 -25.55
CA GLY A 359 -9.83 -3.46 -25.06
C GLY A 359 -10.33 -2.95 -23.71
N TYR A 360 -9.55 -2.04 -23.13
CA TYR A 360 -9.78 -1.55 -21.76
C TYR A 360 -11.14 -0.88 -21.54
N CYS A 361 -11.58 -0.04 -22.47
CA CYS A 361 -12.87 0.64 -22.33
C CYS A 361 -14.06 -0.31 -22.35
N LYS A 362 -14.00 -1.40 -23.13
CA LYS A 362 -15.06 -2.42 -23.14
C LYS A 362 -15.03 -3.25 -21.86
N ALA A 363 -13.85 -3.68 -21.44
CA ALA A 363 -13.67 -4.41 -20.17
C ALA A 363 -14.17 -3.61 -18.96
N LEU A 364 -13.87 -2.29 -18.94
CA LEU A 364 -14.33 -1.38 -17.89
C LEU A 364 -15.86 -1.23 -17.88
N ARG A 365 -16.50 -1.02 -19.04
CA ARG A 365 -17.97 -0.93 -19.15
C ARG A 365 -18.66 -2.24 -18.79
N ALA A 366 -18.05 -3.36 -19.10
CA ALA A 366 -18.55 -4.69 -18.70
C ALA A 366 -18.40 -4.97 -17.20
N GLY A 367 -17.70 -4.13 -16.45
CA GLY A 367 -17.43 -4.32 -15.02
C GLY A 367 -16.32 -5.32 -14.70
N MET A 368 -15.64 -5.87 -15.70
CA MET A 368 -14.63 -6.91 -15.53
C MET A 368 -13.46 -6.46 -14.65
N VAL A 369 -12.91 -5.28 -14.92
CA VAL A 369 -11.80 -4.71 -14.14
C VAL A 369 -12.23 -4.48 -12.69
N GLN A 370 -13.41 -3.89 -12.49
CA GLN A 370 -13.94 -3.58 -11.17
C GLN A 370 -14.22 -4.83 -10.34
N ASP A 371 -14.74 -5.89 -10.94
CA ASP A 371 -15.06 -7.12 -10.25
C ASP A 371 -13.79 -7.88 -9.81
N GLU A 372 -12.75 -7.91 -10.63
CA GLU A 372 -11.47 -8.51 -10.27
C GLU A 372 -10.76 -7.72 -9.16
N VAL A 373 -10.77 -6.39 -9.22
CA VAL A 373 -10.21 -5.54 -8.17
C VAL A 373 -10.99 -5.72 -6.86
N ALA A 374 -12.33 -5.75 -6.91
CA ALA A 374 -13.18 -5.95 -5.73
C ALA A 374 -12.96 -7.32 -5.07
N GLU A 375 -12.69 -8.37 -5.85
CA GLU A 375 -12.35 -9.69 -5.30
C GLU A 375 -11.02 -9.66 -4.54
N THR A 376 -10.02 -9.00 -5.10
CA THR A 376 -8.72 -8.82 -4.45
C THR A 376 -8.82 -7.95 -3.19
N ALA A 377 -9.58 -6.86 -3.26
CA ALA A 377 -9.85 -5.99 -2.12
C ALA A 377 -10.46 -6.77 -0.95
N ARG A 378 -11.48 -7.61 -1.21
CA ARG A 378 -12.09 -8.47 -0.17
C ARG A 378 -11.09 -9.42 0.50
N LYS A 379 -10.15 -10.00 -0.27
CA LYS A 379 -9.08 -10.85 0.29
C LYS A 379 -8.14 -10.05 1.18
N ARG A 380 -7.73 -8.85 0.74
CA ARG A 380 -6.89 -7.94 1.53
C ARG A 380 -7.57 -7.52 2.83
N ASP A 381 -8.86 -7.17 2.78
CA ASP A 381 -9.65 -6.79 3.94
C ASP A 381 -9.77 -7.94 4.94
N LEU A 382 -9.98 -9.16 4.46
CA LEU A 382 -10.01 -10.36 5.31
C LEU A 382 -8.65 -10.62 5.98
N ASP A 383 -7.54 -10.45 5.26
CA ASP A 383 -6.20 -10.62 5.83
C ASP A 383 -5.87 -9.54 6.87
N ILE A 384 -6.38 -8.31 6.70
CA ILE A 384 -6.31 -7.25 7.72
C ILE A 384 -7.18 -7.60 8.94
N ALA A 385 -8.42 -8.04 8.72
CA ALA A 385 -9.34 -8.43 9.79
C ALA A 385 -8.83 -9.62 10.62
N LEU A 386 -8.16 -10.57 9.96
CA LEU A 386 -7.47 -11.72 10.59
C LEU A 386 -6.08 -11.37 11.15
N ARG A 387 -5.64 -10.11 10.99
CA ARG A 387 -4.30 -9.65 11.40
C ARG A 387 -3.12 -10.41 10.78
N LYS A 388 -3.33 -11.04 9.62
CA LYS A 388 -2.26 -11.60 8.79
C LYS A 388 -1.47 -10.48 8.11
N THR A 389 -2.17 -9.43 7.65
CA THR A 389 -1.56 -8.17 7.21
C THR A 389 -1.63 -7.16 8.34
N THR A 390 -0.47 -6.67 8.76
CA THR A 390 -0.36 -5.68 9.84
C THR A 390 -0.36 -4.27 9.29
N ILE A 391 -1.25 -3.42 9.84
CA ILE A 391 -1.19 -1.97 9.71
C ILE A 391 -0.87 -1.42 11.09
N LEU A 392 0.37 -0.98 11.27
CA LEU A 392 0.91 -0.53 12.54
C LEU A 392 0.08 0.64 13.10
N GLY A 393 -0.24 0.60 14.40
CA GLY A 393 -1.09 1.62 15.05
C GLY A 393 -2.59 1.42 14.83
N THR A 394 -3.00 0.57 13.85
CA THR A 394 -4.40 0.35 13.47
C THR A 394 -4.92 -1.02 13.95
N ASN A 395 -4.50 -2.12 13.33
CA ASN A 395 -4.92 -3.48 13.74
C ASN A 395 -3.90 -4.21 14.63
N GLN A 396 -2.73 -3.61 14.82
CA GLN A 396 -1.65 -4.08 15.71
C GLN A 396 -0.94 -2.86 16.34
N TYR A 397 -0.46 -3.04 17.56
CA TYR A 397 0.33 -2.04 18.29
C TYR A 397 -0.33 -0.66 18.40
N PRO A 398 -1.59 -0.56 18.87
CA PRO A 398 -2.29 0.71 18.97
C PRO A 398 -1.66 1.61 20.06
N ASN A 399 -1.60 2.91 19.81
CA ASN A 399 -1.35 3.87 20.86
C ASN A 399 -2.63 4.04 21.69
N LEU A 400 -2.65 3.47 22.91
CA LEU A 400 -3.84 3.40 23.76
C LEU A 400 -4.33 4.77 24.27
N LEU A 401 -3.45 5.77 24.28
CA LEU A 401 -3.73 7.12 24.79
C LEU A 401 -4.17 8.09 23.70
N GLU A 402 -3.98 7.75 22.43
CA GLU A 402 -4.30 8.60 21.31
C GLU A 402 -5.81 8.67 21.05
N LYS A 403 -6.29 9.88 20.75
CA LYS A 403 -7.65 10.17 20.30
C LYS A 403 -7.60 11.02 19.03
N MET A 404 -8.41 10.66 18.06
CA MET A 404 -8.47 11.32 16.76
C MET A 404 -9.86 11.88 16.40
N GLY A 405 -10.90 11.59 17.20
CA GLY A 405 -12.28 11.96 16.91
C GLY A 405 -12.50 13.43 16.57
N ASP A 406 -11.79 14.34 17.24
CA ASP A 406 -11.89 15.79 17.01
C ASP A 406 -11.00 16.31 15.87
N LYS A 407 -10.05 15.48 15.40
CA LYS A 407 -9.07 15.88 14.39
C LYS A 407 -9.44 15.43 12.99
N VAL A 408 -10.28 14.41 12.88
CA VAL A 408 -10.73 13.89 11.58
C VAL A 408 -11.73 14.88 11.00
N ALA A 409 -11.37 15.48 9.86
CA ALA A 409 -12.26 16.38 9.16
C ALA A 409 -13.56 15.66 8.78
N ASN A 410 -14.69 16.21 9.17
CA ASN A 410 -16.01 15.74 8.77
C ASN A 410 -16.21 16.06 7.28
N GLY A 411 -15.93 15.12 6.42
CA GLY A 411 -16.12 15.24 4.99
C GLY A 411 -15.62 14.00 4.27
N GLU A 412 -16.41 13.50 3.36
CA GLU A 412 -15.95 12.47 2.44
C GLU A 412 -14.83 13.08 1.59
N LYS A 413 -13.64 12.52 1.67
CA LYS A 413 -12.56 12.82 0.73
C LYS A 413 -12.89 12.17 -0.60
N HIS A 414 -13.79 12.78 -1.36
CA HIS A 414 -14.02 12.34 -2.73
C HIS A 414 -12.80 12.76 -3.57
N CYS A 415 -12.18 11.79 -4.23
CA CYS A 415 -11.38 12.09 -5.39
C CYS A 415 -12.26 12.88 -6.37
N CYS A 416 -11.78 14.03 -6.80
CA CYS A 416 -12.48 14.86 -7.79
C CYS A 416 -12.80 14.13 -9.11
N CYS A 417 -12.20 12.96 -9.33
CA CYS A 417 -12.37 12.13 -10.52
C CYS A 417 -13.49 11.06 -10.38
N CYS A 418 -14.11 10.92 -9.21
CA CYS A 418 -15.03 9.82 -8.89
C CYS A 418 -16.51 10.25 -8.91
N GLU A 419 -16.89 11.31 -9.63
CA GLU A 419 -18.30 11.61 -9.84
C GLU A 419 -18.95 10.57 -10.74
N GLN A 420 -20.07 10.04 -10.29
CA GLN A 420 -20.81 8.95 -10.90
C GLN A 420 -21.33 9.36 -12.29
N GLY A 421 -20.84 8.67 -13.31
CA GLY A 421 -21.62 8.51 -14.53
C GLY A 421 -22.42 7.21 -14.40
N ASP A 422 -23.67 7.22 -14.77
CA ASP A 422 -24.60 6.07 -14.64
C ASP A 422 -24.21 4.83 -15.48
N GLU A 423 -23.18 4.92 -16.32
CA GLU A 423 -22.83 3.89 -17.29
C GLU A 423 -21.73 2.91 -16.83
N VAL A 424 -20.96 3.21 -15.78
CA VAL A 424 -19.80 2.40 -15.36
C VAL A 424 -19.77 2.22 -13.86
N LYS A 425 -19.58 0.99 -13.40
CA LYS A 425 -19.37 0.69 -11.98
C LYS A 425 -18.12 1.41 -11.46
N VAL A 426 -18.28 2.22 -10.41
CA VAL A 426 -17.20 3.06 -9.89
C VAL A 426 -16.19 2.23 -9.10
N LEU A 427 -14.91 2.43 -9.36
CA LEU A 427 -13.80 1.99 -8.51
C LEU A 427 -13.61 3.02 -7.40
N ARG A 428 -13.97 2.67 -6.16
CA ARG A 428 -13.83 3.56 -5.01
C ARG A 428 -12.47 3.34 -4.34
N PRO A 429 -11.59 4.35 -4.29
CA PRO A 429 -10.42 4.32 -3.44
C PRO A 429 -10.81 4.24 -1.96
N TYR A 430 -10.07 3.46 -1.19
CA TYR A 430 -10.25 3.33 0.25
C TYR A 430 -8.91 3.01 0.92
N ARG A 431 -8.86 3.07 2.24
CA ARG A 431 -7.67 2.71 3.02
C ARG A 431 -7.89 1.40 3.77
N GLY A 432 -6.90 0.51 3.75
CA GLY A 432 -6.97 -0.76 4.47
C GLY A 432 -7.21 -0.61 5.98
N ALA A 433 -6.89 0.56 6.53
CA ALA A 433 -7.11 0.92 7.93
C ALA A 433 -8.57 1.26 8.27
N GLU A 434 -9.41 1.66 7.30
CA GLU A 434 -10.70 2.34 7.52
C GLU A 434 -11.65 1.57 8.44
N ALA A 435 -11.77 0.27 8.30
CA ALA A 435 -12.72 -0.52 9.09
C ALA A 435 -12.37 -0.51 10.59
N PHE A 436 -11.10 -0.65 10.94
CA PHE A 436 -10.64 -0.55 12.33
C PHE A 436 -10.69 0.88 12.86
N GLU A 437 -10.41 1.86 12.02
CA GLU A 437 -10.50 3.27 12.38
C GLU A 437 -11.94 3.68 12.69
N GLN A 438 -12.90 3.25 11.87
CA GLN A 438 -14.33 3.49 12.12
C GLN A 438 -14.76 2.88 13.45
N LEU A 439 -14.34 1.63 13.74
CA LEU A 439 -14.60 0.97 15.01
C LEU A 439 -14.08 1.80 16.20
N ARG A 440 -12.83 2.25 16.13
CA ARG A 440 -12.19 3.04 17.19
C ARG A 440 -12.81 4.43 17.33
N LEU A 441 -13.08 5.12 16.23
CA LEU A 441 -13.74 6.43 16.24
C LEU A 441 -15.16 6.36 16.84
N GLN A 442 -15.91 5.28 16.61
CA GLN A 442 -17.21 5.07 17.26
C GLN A 442 -17.07 4.93 18.78
N THR A 443 -16.05 4.18 19.24
CA THR A 443 -15.72 4.09 20.67
C THR A 443 -15.37 5.46 21.28
N GLU A 444 -14.59 6.26 20.57
CA GLU A 444 -14.21 7.61 21.04
C GLU A 444 -15.39 8.59 21.14
N LYS A 445 -16.39 8.43 20.26
CA LYS A 445 -17.60 9.27 20.23
C LYS A 445 -18.68 8.79 21.20
N ALA A 446 -18.55 7.59 21.72
CA ALA A 446 -19.54 7.04 22.64
C ALA A 446 -19.50 7.73 24.02
N SER A 447 -20.65 7.78 24.68
CA SER A 447 -20.77 8.33 26.04
C SER A 447 -20.07 7.48 27.11
N HIS A 448 -19.87 6.21 26.83
CA HIS A 448 -19.18 5.24 27.67
C HIS A 448 -18.02 4.59 26.90
N ARG A 449 -16.82 4.65 27.47
CA ARG A 449 -15.65 3.93 26.95
C ARG A 449 -15.57 2.57 27.60
N PRO A 450 -15.73 1.45 26.89
CA PRO A 450 -15.67 0.12 27.46
C PRO A 450 -14.33 -0.15 28.18
N LYS A 451 -14.40 -0.77 29.37
CA LYS A 451 -13.25 -1.15 30.17
C LYS A 451 -13.01 -2.65 30.10
N VAL A 452 -11.77 -3.02 29.85
CA VAL A 452 -11.33 -4.43 29.74
C VAL A 452 -10.33 -4.71 30.86
N PHE A 453 -10.68 -5.59 31.78
CA PHE A 453 -9.82 -6.05 32.85
C PHE A 453 -9.10 -7.33 32.44
N LEU A 454 -7.76 -7.33 32.55
CA LEU A 454 -6.95 -8.51 32.26
C LEU A 454 -6.75 -9.32 33.54
N LEU A 455 -7.52 -10.39 33.74
CA LEU A 455 -7.35 -11.27 34.87
C LEU A 455 -6.15 -12.20 34.61
N THR A 456 -4.98 -11.80 35.12
CA THR A 456 -3.70 -12.52 34.93
C THR A 456 -3.44 -13.47 36.08
N TYR A 457 -3.19 -14.77 35.78
CA TYR A 457 -3.01 -15.84 36.78
C TYR A 457 -1.91 -16.80 36.35
N GLY A 458 -1.24 -17.42 37.32
CA GLY A 458 -0.31 -18.53 37.10
C GLY A 458 1.02 -18.14 36.46
N ASN A 459 1.49 -18.93 35.51
CA ASN A 459 2.83 -18.81 34.90
C ASN A 459 3.10 -17.42 34.31
N LEU A 460 4.16 -16.77 34.80
CA LEU A 460 4.50 -15.38 34.46
C LEU A 460 4.67 -15.15 32.97
N THR A 461 5.35 -16.05 32.27
CA THR A 461 5.61 -15.91 30.81
C THR A 461 4.31 -16.00 30.03
N MET A 462 3.49 -17.00 30.33
CA MET A 462 2.25 -17.24 29.60
C MET A 462 1.20 -16.16 29.91
N ARG A 463 0.98 -15.81 31.19
CA ARG A 463 0.02 -14.76 31.54
C ARG A 463 0.38 -13.40 30.92
N LYS A 464 1.67 -13.03 30.87
CA LYS A 464 2.12 -11.79 30.21
C LYS A 464 1.92 -11.85 28.69
N ALA A 465 2.21 -12.98 28.04
CA ALA A 465 1.99 -13.14 26.60
C ALA A 465 0.50 -13.02 26.25
N ARG A 466 -0.38 -13.66 27.05
CA ARG A 466 -1.85 -13.58 26.87
C ARG A 466 -2.39 -12.18 27.16
N ALA A 467 -1.92 -11.53 28.22
CA ALA A 467 -2.28 -10.16 28.55
C ALA A 467 -1.86 -9.18 27.45
N GLY A 468 -0.61 -9.27 26.96
CA GLY A 468 -0.14 -8.45 25.84
C GLY A 468 -0.93 -8.66 24.56
N PHE A 469 -1.33 -9.91 24.26
CA PHE A 469 -2.22 -10.21 23.15
C PHE A 469 -3.59 -9.56 23.32
N ALA A 470 -4.22 -9.69 24.49
CA ALA A 470 -5.52 -9.10 24.79
C ALA A 470 -5.48 -7.56 24.79
N THR A 471 -4.39 -6.96 25.31
CA THR A 471 -4.14 -5.51 25.24
C THR A 471 -4.18 -5.01 23.79
N ASN A 472 -3.41 -5.66 22.91
CA ASN A 472 -3.45 -5.32 21.50
C ASN A 472 -4.83 -5.53 20.88
N PHE A 473 -5.49 -6.66 21.20
CA PHE A 473 -6.77 -7.03 20.61
C PHE A 473 -7.87 -6.01 20.91
N PHE A 474 -8.06 -5.62 22.17
CA PHE A 474 -9.08 -4.66 22.55
C PHE A 474 -8.65 -3.21 22.38
N GLY A 475 -7.34 -2.94 22.47
CA GLY A 475 -6.77 -1.62 22.30
C GLY A 475 -6.99 -1.03 20.91
N VAL A 476 -7.01 -1.86 19.85
CA VAL A 476 -7.30 -1.40 18.47
C VAL A 476 -8.73 -0.87 18.30
N ALA A 477 -9.67 -1.28 19.16
CA ALA A 477 -11.02 -0.74 19.22
C ALA A 477 -11.13 0.49 20.12
N GLY A 478 -10.03 0.95 20.74
CA GLY A 478 -10.00 2.11 21.62
C GLY A 478 -10.51 1.86 23.03
N TYR A 479 -10.67 0.60 23.47
CA TYR A 479 -11.12 0.27 24.82
C TYR A 479 -10.06 0.61 25.86
N GLU A 480 -10.51 0.90 27.09
CA GLU A 480 -9.63 1.13 28.23
C GLU A 480 -9.13 -0.21 28.77
N ILE A 481 -7.83 -0.39 28.85
CA ILE A 481 -7.21 -1.64 29.34
C ILE A 481 -6.76 -1.46 30.76
N ILE A 482 -7.22 -2.34 31.65
CA ILE A 482 -6.82 -2.40 33.06
C ILE A 482 -5.91 -3.62 33.23
N ASP A 483 -4.61 -3.38 33.27
CA ASP A 483 -3.57 -4.40 33.47
C ASP A 483 -3.17 -4.47 34.94
N ASN A 484 -2.51 -5.57 35.35
CA ASN A 484 -2.06 -5.82 36.72
C ASN A 484 -0.83 -6.73 36.77
N LEU A 485 -0.29 -6.92 37.99
CA LEU A 485 0.91 -7.75 38.20
C LEU A 485 0.61 -9.25 38.30
N GLY A 486 -0.67 -9.63 38.37
CA GLY A 486 -1.13 -11.00 38.56
C GLY A 486 -1.66 -11.29 39.95
N PHE A 487 -2.56 -12.26 40.03
CA PHE A 487 -3.24 -12.66 41.25
C PHE A 487 -2.75 -14.03 41.73
N ALA A 488 -2.73 -14.24 43.05
CA ALA A 488 -2.37 -15.51 43.64
C ALA A 488 -3.50 -16.54 43.59
N THR A 489 -4.76 -16.06 43.63
CA THR A 489 -5.94 -16.91 43.53
C THR A 489 -6.97 -16.38 42.52
N PRO A 490 -7.83 -17.24 41.95
CA PRO A 490 -8.93 -16.80 41.09
C PRO A 490 -9.87 -15.81 41.77
N GLU A 491 -10.13 -15.98 43.07
CA GLU A 491 -11.04 -15.16 43.88
C GLU A 491 -10.52 -13.73 44.04
N GLU A 492 -9.22 -13.56 44.27
CA GLU A 492 -8.59 -12.23 44.34
C GLU A 492 -8.73 -11.51 42.99
N GLY A 493 -8.48 -12.23 41.88
CA GLY A 493 -8.60 -11.69 40.54
C GLY A 493 -10.05 -11.29 40.20
N ALA A 494 -11.00 -12.14 40.56
CA ALA A 494 -12.41 -11.86 40.33
C ALA A 494 -12.91 -10.67 41.16
N LYS A 495 -12.47 -10.54 42.40
CA LYS A 495 -12.79 -9.41 43.28
C LYS A 495 -12.22 -8.10 42.69
N ALA A 496 -10.97 -8.09 42.30
CA ALA A 496 -10.33 -6.93 41.67
C ALA A 496 -11.04 -6.53 40.35
N ALA A 497 -11.47 -7.50 39.55
CA ALA A 497 -12.22 -7.26 38.33
C ALA A 497 -13.56 -6.56 38.62
N LEU A 498 -14.30 -6.98 39.64
CA LEU A 498 -15.54 -6.32 40.06
C LEU A 498 -15.32 -4.90 40.59
N GLU A 499 -14.29 -4.72 41.40
CA GLU A 499 -13.93 -3.41 41.96
C GLU A 499 -13.49 -2.41 40.88
N SER A 500 -12.92 -2.89 39.77
CA SER A 500 -12.51 -2.06 38.64
C SER A 500 -13.66 -1.47 37.83
N GLY A 501 -14.86 -2.02 37.95
CA GLY A 501 -16.02 -1.66 37.14
C GLY A 501 -15.85 -1.99 35.65
N ALA A 502 -15.11 -3.05 35.34
CA ALA A 502 -14.86 -3.46 33.95
C ALA A 502 -16.10 -4.05 33.30
N ASP A 503 -16.30 -3.72 32.01
CA ASP A 503 -17.36 -4.31 31.18
C ASP A 503 -17.00 -5.71 30.71
N VAL A 504 -15.72 -5.92 30.40
CA VAL A 504 -15.18 -7.19 29.88
C VAL A 504 -14.04 -7.66 30.79
N VAL A 505 -14.05 -8.93 31.15
CA VAL A 505 -12.94 -9.57 31.88
C VAL A 505 -12.29 -10.63 30.99
N VAL A 506 -10.98 -10.53 30.78
CA VAL A 506 -10.20 -11.45 29.96
C VAL A 506 -9.33 -12.32 30.83
N LEU A 507 -9.57 -13.62 30.82
CA LEU A 507 -8.73 -14.59 31.52
C LEU A 507 -7.43 -14.79 30.74
N CYS A 508 -6.29 -14.55 31.41
CA CYS A 508 -4.95 -14.57 30.83
C CYS A 508 -4.05 -15.53 31.64
N SER A 509 -3.89 -16.76 31.16
CA SER A 509 -3.07 -17.79 31.78
C SER A 509 -2.54 -18.80 30.74
N SER A 510 -1.87 -19.87 31.19
CA SER A 510 -1.53 -20.99 30.31
C SER A 510 -2.72 -21.90 30.05
N ASP A 511 -2.64 -22.71 28.98
CA ASP A 511 -3.75 -23.62 28.63
C ASP A 511 -3.98 -24.67 29.73
N ASP A 512 -2.94 -25.11 30.43
CA ASP A 512 -3.03 -26.07 31.55
C ASP A 512 -3.71 -25.45 32.77
N GLU A 513 -3.41 -24.19 33.07
CA GLU A 513 -3.93 -23.48 34.26
C GLU A 513 -5.39 -23.01 34.06
N TYR A 514 -5.88 -22.92 32.82
CA TYR A 514 -7.29 -22.60 32.58
C TYR A 514 -8.26 -23.62 33.16
N ALA A 515 -7.85 -24.88 33.32
CA ALA A 515 -8.69 -25.91 33.95
C ALA A 515 -9.06 -25.57 35.39
N GLU A 516 -8.12 -24.97 36.15
CA GLU A 516 -8.35 -24.56 37.54
C GLU A 516 -8.97 -23.16 37.66
N LEU A 517 -8.63 -22.27 36.73
CA LEU A 517 -9.02 -20.86 36.77
C LEU A 517 -10.46 -20.62 36.31
N THR A 518 -10.89 -21.28 35.22
CA THR A 518 -12.08 -20.85 34.46
C THR A 518 -13.36 -20.99 35.25
N GLN A 519 -13.63 -22.15 35.87
CA GLN A 519 -14.89 -22.37 36.58
C GLN A 519 -15.02 -21.44 37.80
N PRO A 520 -14.04 -21.33 38.73
CA PRO A 520 -14.13 -20.43 39.86
C PRO A 520 -14.37 -18.97 39.50
N VAL A 521 -13.68 -18.49 38.45
CA VAL A 521 -13.84 -17.11 37.95
C VAL A 521 -15.24 -16.91 37.35
N CYS A 522 -15.73 -17.86 36.55
CA CYS A 522 -17.08 -17.79 35.97
C CYS A 522 -18.16 -17.78 37.06
N ASP A 523 -18.05 -18.61 38.08
CA ASP A 523 -19.02 -18.67 39.18
C ASP A 523 -19.10 -17.33 39.96
N LEU A 524 -17.97 -16.61 40.04
CA LEU A 524 -17.91 -15.32 40.72
C LEU A 524 -18.38 -14.15 39.88
N LEU A 525 -18.12 -14.17 38.57
CA LEU A 525 -18.30 -13.03 37.65
C LEU A 525 -19.51 -13.13 36.73
N LYS A 526 -20.06 -14.32 36.50
CA LYS A 526 -21.23 -14.54 35.61
C LYS A 526 -22.42 -13.67 36.01
N GLY A 527 -22.91 -12.90 35.06
CA GLY A 527 -24.03 -11.96 35.27
C GLY A 527 -23.68 -10.68 36.03
N LYS A 528 -22.41 -10.50 36.45
CA LYS A 528 -21.90 -9.27 37.11
C LYS A 528 -21.04 -8.40 36.19
N VAL A 529 -20.52 -8.97 35.12
CA VAL A 529 -19.82 -8.28 34.03
C VAL A 529 -20.54 -8.53 32.71
N LYS A 530 -20.37 -7.66 31.72
CA LYS A 530 -21.07 -7.79 30.45
C LYS A 530 -20.54 -8.94 29.59
N SER A 531 -19.25 -9.28 29.72
CA SER A 531 -18.67 -10.41 29.00
C SER A 531 -17.45 -10.99 29.68
N LEU A 532 -17.32 -12.33 29.63
CA LEU A 532 -16.17 -13.11 30.07
C LEU A 532 -15.46 -13.69 28.83
N VAL A 533 -14.18 -13.40 28.68
CA VAL A 533 -13.35 -13.77 27.54
C VAL A 533 -12.16 -14.59 27.99
N LEU A 534 -11.78 -15.59 27.19
CA LEU A 534 -10.57 -16.37 27.44
C LEU A 534 -9.54 -16.08 26.34
N ALA A 535 -8.32 -15.66 26.73
CA ALA A 535 -7.22 -15.42 25.80
C ALA A 535 -6.50 -16.73 25.46
N GLY A 536 -7.01 -17.44 24.46
CA GLY A 536 -6.55 -18.74 24.00
C GLY A 536 -7.63 -19.51 23.28
N PHE A 537 -7.32 -20.73 22.83
CA PHE A 537 -8.29 -21.61 22.20
C PHE A 537 -8.00 -23.08 22.51
N PRO A 538 -8.22 -23.54 23.75
CA PRO A 538 -8.04 -24.92 24.16
C PRO A 538 -9.16 -25.79 23.56
N LYS A 539 -8.94 -26.32 22.37
CA LYS A 539 -9.97 -26.95 21.49
C LYS A 539 -10.86 -27.96 22.22
N GLU A 540 -10.27 -28.80 23.07
CA GLU A 540 -10.99 -29.87 23.76
C GLU A 540 -11.89 -29.35 24.88
N MET A 541 -11.60 -28.16 25.41
CA MET A 541 -12.30 -27.55 26.55
C MET A 541 -13.29 -26.43 26.17
N VAL A 542 -13.35 -26.05 24.90
CA VAL A 542 -14.15 -24.89 24.44
C VAL A 542 -15.62 -25.00 24.88
N GLU A 543 -16.26 -26.14 24.62
CA GLU A 543 -17.68 -26.33 24.99
C GLU A 543 -17.89 -26.39 26.51
N THR A 544 -16.92 -26.95 27.24
CA THR A 544 -16.94 -26.98 28.71
C THR A 544 -16.88 -25.55 29.27
N TYR A 545 -15.93 -24.74 28.77
CA TYR A 545 -15.75 -23.38 29.27
C TYR A 545 -16.88 -22.44 28.85
N LYS A 546 -17.51 -22.65 27.70
CA LYS A 546 -18.78 -21.98 27.39
C LYS A 546 -19.89 -22.35 28.38
N GLY A 547 -19.96 -23.61 28.76
CA GLY A 547 -20.91 -24.09 29.79
C GLY A 547 -20.71 -23.41 31.15
N TYR A 548 -19.48 -23.11 31.53
CA TYR A 548 -19.17 -22.34 32.74
C TYR A 548 -19.58 -20.86 32.62
N GLY A 549 -19.55 -20.28 31.41
CA GLY A 549 -19.96 -18.91 31.15
C GLY A 549 -18.93 -18.06 30.40
N ILE A 550 -17.96 -18.66 29.73
CA ILE A 550 -17.10 -17.93 28.80
C ILE A 550 -17.89 -17.60 27.53
N ASP A 551 -17.98 -16.33 27.20
CA ASP A 551 -18.73 -15.82 26.06
C ASP A 551 -17.95 -15.87 24.75
N GLU A 552 -16.60 -15.64 24.82
CA GLU A 552 -15.77 -15.55 23.61
C GLU A 552 -14.33 -16.02 23.88
N PHE A 553 -13.68 -16.54 22.82
CA PHE A 553 -12.29 -16.96 22.84
C PHE A 553 -11.49 -16.11 21.84
N ILE A 554 -10.43 -15.43 22.34
CA ILE A 554 -9.58 -14.63 21.48
C ILE A 554 -8.22 -15.29 21.27
N HIS A 555 -7.82 -15.48 20.03
CA HIS A 555 -6.57 -16.13 19.68
C HIS A 555 -6.04 -15.61 18.33
N VAL A 556 -4.85 -16.07 17.90
CA VAL A 556 -4.16 -15.60 16.69
C VAL A 556 -4.95 -15.78 15.38
N LYS A 557 -5.94 -16.67 15.35
CA LYS A 557 -6.81 -16.91 14.18
C LYS A 557 -8.18 -16.25 14.29
N THR A 558 -8.47 -15.55 15.37
CA THR A 558 -9.74 -14.83 15.54
C THR A 558 -9.83 -13.69 14.53
N ASN A 559 -10.96 -13.58 13.82
CA ASN A 559 -11.27 -12.38 13.06
C ASN A 559 -11.50 -11.23 14.04
N ALA A 560 -10.48 -10.38 14.18
CA ALA A 560 -10.49 -9.32 15.18
C ALA A 560 -11.56 -8.27 14.90
N LEU A 561 -11.76 -7.91 13.62
CA LEU A 561 -12.73 -6.90 13.22
C LEU A 561 -14.17 -7.35 13.54
N ASP A 562 -14.55 -8.57 13.15
CA ASP A 562 -15.90 -9.12 13.42
C ASP A 562 -16.14 -9.28 14.90
N CYS A 563 -15.16 -9.83 15.63
CA CYS A 563 -15.26 -10.04 17.07
C CYS A 563 -15.43 -8.71 17.83
N LEU A 564 -14.59 -7.71 17.52
CA LEU A 564 -14.66 -6.39 18.14
C LEU A 564 -15.94 -5.63 17.75
N THR A 565 -16.43 -5.79 16.52
CA THR A 565 -17.72 -5.22 16.09
C THR A 565 -18.88 -5.81 16.90
N LYS A 566 -18.83 -7.13 17.20
CA LYS A 566 -19.81 -7.78 18.07
C LYS A 566 -19.77 -7.20 19.50
N PHE A 567 -18.58 -7.08 20.08
CA PHE A 567 -18.41 -6.44 21.39
C PHE A 567 -18.91 -5.01 21.40
N GLN A 568 -18.59 -4.23 20.38
CA GLN A 568 -19.00 -2.84 20.31
C GLN A 568 -20.53 -2.68 20.32
N LYS A 569 -21.26 -3.50 19.56
CA LYS A 569 -22.74 -3.50 19.55
C LYS A 569 -23.35 -3.88 20.90
N GLN A 570 -22.62 -4.65 21.70
CA GLN A 570 -23.09 -5.11 23.03
C GLN A 570 -22.75 -4.09 24.13
N LEU A 571 -21.67 -3.33 23.97
CA LEU A 571 -21.09 -2.50 25.03
C LEU A 571 -21.43 -1.01 24.91
N LEU A 572 -21.63 -0.51 23.67
CA LEU A 572 -22.03 0.88 23.36
C LEU A 572 -23.54 0.98 23.13
#